data_4eb717a9c684cd7a02f828f1af5c5fd4
#
_entry.id   4eb717a9c684cd7a02f828f1af5c5fd4
#
_cell.length_a   1.000
_cell.length_b   1.000
_cell.length_c   1.000
_cell.angle_alpha   90.00
_cell.angle_beta   90.00
_cell.angle_gamma   90.00
#
_symmetry.space_group_name_H-M   'P 1'
#
loop_
_entity.id
_entity.type
_entity.pdbx_description
1 polymer ?
#
loop_
_entity_poly.entity_id
_entity_poly.type
_entity_poly.pdbx_seq_one_letter_code
_entity_poly.pdbx_strand_id
1 'polypeptide(L)'
;MKMAWFGVEEWLNPMDSKAKVNLGSSCVSAIKLNELFDLIGQDEDEFLKEFKYQSLHYHFGDATGSPRVKAGVCHLYPNGNVKPEQVMMTIGGSHANELVEMGLMEYGENCVIIKPSYQQHYDIPKSVNMETRIVNLDLDNGAKLDMAALDAACDKNTKMIAFTNPNNPIGNVLTDEELGQIVEIAKKNNAWILCDEMYRGMQSDTQTSILDYGYDKAISISSTSKMFSSAGLRVGWIVCKDPEMYEVFKTRRSYNSICCGIIDEIIASIEFENYEKMWARMRSILCPNKAIVKEWADKEPHLELIGDPWGTTCLIRYDYDVDSETLAKDAMEDERKILFVPGDYFDIPKTIRVGYGAFRDSEVLKAGLAQFSDYLKKWEK
;
A
#
# COMPACT_ATOMS: atom_id res chain seq x y z
N MET A 1 15.82 8.72 -18.90
CA MET A 1 15.02 8.70 -17.66
C MET A 1 15.95 8.41 -16.49
N LYS A 2 15.98 9.25 -15.45
CA LYS A 2 16.74 9.00 -14.22
C LYS A 2 15.74 9.02 -13.06
N MET A 3 15.63 7.89 -12.36
CA MET A 3 14.80 7.78 -11.15
C MET A 3 15.50 8.45 -9.97
N ALA A 4 14.73 9.06 -9.08
CA ALA A 4 15.22 9.52 -7.79
C ALA A 4 15.63 8.33 -6.90
N TRP A 5 16.44 8.58 -5.88
CA TRP A 5 16.75 7.60 -4.85
C TRP A 5 15.49 7.29 -4.06
N PHE A 6 15.18 5.99 -3.89
CA PHE A 6 13.93 5.57 -3.25
C PHE A 6 14.11 5.45 -1.73
N GLY A 7 13.92 6.56 -1.03
CA GLY A 7 14.28 6.71 0.37
C GLY A 7 13.83 5.57 1.28
N VAL A 8 12.57 5.19 1.21
CA VAL A 8 11.99 4.14 2.07
C VAL A 8 12.60 2.77 1.80
N GLU A 9 12.67 2.37 0.52
CA GLU A 9 13.13 1.02 0.15
C GLU A 9 14.63 0.88 0.33
N GLU A 10 15.41 1.87 -0.08
CA GLU A 10 16.87 1.87 0.05
C GLU A 10 17.34 1.99 1.52
N TRP A 11 16.47 2.52 2.41
CA TRP A 11 16.68 2.49 3.85
C TRP A 11 16.36 1.12 4.45
N LEU A 12 15.17 0.57 4.15
CA LEU A 12 14.69 -0.65 4.78
C LEU A 12 15.47 -1.89 4.35
N ASN A 13 15.70 -2.07 3.03
CA ASN A 13 16.27 -3.29 2.50
C ASN A 13 17.61 -3.71 3.14
N PRO A 14 18.61 -2.82 3.32
CA PRO A 14 19.88 -3.19 3.96
C PRO A 14 19.81 -3.30 5.49
N MET A 15 18.75 -2.76 6.13
CA MET A 15 18.63 -2.67 7.58
C MET A 15 17.71 -3.73 8.17
N ASP A 16 16.77 -4.28 7.39
CA ASP A 16 15.77 -5.25 7.84
C ASP A 16 16.40 -6.44 8.59
N SER A 17 17.40 -7.08 7.97
CA SER A 17 18.09 -8.25 8.56
C SER A 17 19.01 -7.92 9.75
N LYS A 18 19.33 -6.64 9.97
CA LYS A 18 20.20 -6.17 11.05
C LYS A 18 19.42 -5.72 12.28
N ALA A 19 18.15 -5.39 12.12
CA ALA A 19 17.31 -4.89 13.18
C ALA A 19 17.04 -5.97 14.25
N LYS A 20 17.11 -5.59 15.52
CA LYS A 20 16.64 -6.41 16.64
C LYS A 20 15.17 -6.11 16.97
N VAL A 21 14.76 -4.87 16.79
CA VAL A 21 13.39 -4.40 16.90
C VAL A 21 13.01 -3.77 15.56
N ASN A 22 12.22 -4.47 14.76
CA ASN A 22 11.84 -4.00 13.42
C ASN A 22 10.45 -3.33 13.45
N LEU A 23 10.43 -2.02 13.63
CA LEU A 23 9.26 -1.15 13.51
C LEU A 23 9.19 -0.47 12.12
N GLY A 24 10.02 -0.86 11.17
CA GLY A 24 10.05 -0.27 9.82
C GLY A 24 9.12 -0.95 8.82
N SER A 25 8.76 -2.22 9.04
CA SER A 25 7.98 -3.01 8.10
C SER A 25 6.57 -2.47 7.89
N SER A 26 6.14 -2.37 6.63
CA SER A 26 4.76 -2.05 6.25
C SER A 26 3.93 -3.29 5.88
N CYS A 27 4.39 -4.48 6.26
CA CYS A 27 3.65 -5.73 6.03
C CYS A 27 2.98 -6.21 7.33
N VAL A 28 1.94 -7.02 7.19
CA VAL A 28 1.46 -7.85 8.29
C VAL A 28 2.36 -9.08 8.38
N SER A 29 2.48 -9.66 9.58
CA SER A 29 3.25 -10.90 9.79
C SER A 29 2.90 -11.94 8.74
N ALA A 30 3.92 -12.33 7.95
CA ALA A 30 3.75 -13.20 6.80
C ALA A 30 3.09 -14.53 7.18
N ILE A 31 2.16 -14.99 6.35
CA ILE A 31 1.57 -16.31 6.49
C ILE A 31 2.51 -17.38 5.93
N LYS A 32 2.60 -18.51 6.60
CA LYS A 32 3.29 -19.70 6.07
C LYS A 32 2.30 -20.56 5.28
N LEU A 33 2.79 -21.36 4.33
CA LEU A 33 1.92 -22.21 3.52
C LEU A 33 1.09 -23.18 4.36
N ASN A 34 1.68 -23.85 5.35
CA ASN A 34 0.94 -24.70 6.25
C ASN A 34 -0.14 -23.95 7.05
N GLU A 35 0.15 -22.72 7.50
CA GLU A 35 -0.86 -21.88 8.16
C GLU A 35 -2.00 -21.47 7.22
N LEU A 36 -1.69 -21.24 5.93
CA LEU A 36 -2.70 -20.95 4.93
C LEU A 36 -3.65 -22.15 4.78
N PHE A 37 -3.12 -23.36 4.63
CA PHE A 37 -3.93 -24.58 4.51
C PHE A 37 -4.77 -24.86 5.75
N ASP A 38 -4.17 -24.73 6.94
CA ASP A 38 -4.90 -24.85 8.22
C ASP A 38 -6.05 -23.82 8.31
N LEU A 39 -5.78 -22.57 7.94
CA LEU A 39 -6.76 -21.47 8.00
C LEU A 39 -7.96 -21.70 7.07
N ILE A 40 -7.72 -22.21 5.88
CA ILE A 40 -8.77 -22.44 4.89
C ILE A 40 -9.44 -23.81 5.04
N GLY A 41 -8.82 -24.73 5.76
CA GLY A 41 -9.30 -26.11 5.95
C GLY A 41 -9.06 -26.99 4.72
N GLN A 42 -8.01 -26.69 3.93
CA GLN A 42 -7.62 -27.48 2.76
C GLN A 42 -6.58 -28.53 3.16
N ASP A 43 -6.72 -29.74 2.60
CA ASP A 43 -5.72 -30.80 2.78
C ASP A 43 -4.43 -30.45 1.98
N GLU A 44 -3.32 -30.37 2.69
CA GLU A 44 -2.01 -30.06 2.11
C GLU A 44 -1.58 -31.11 1.09
N ASP A 45 -1.82 -32.38 1.37
CA ASP A 45 -1.45 -33.48 0.48
C ASP A 45 -2.26 -33.45 -0.83
N GLU A 46 -3.53 -33.06 -0.79
CA GLU A 46 -4.36 -32.87 -1.99
C GLU A 46 -3.80 -31.72 -2.83
N PHE A 47 -3.49 -30.59 -2.23
CA PHE A 47 -2.91 -29.44 -2.91
C PHE A 47 -1.56 -29.83 -3.55
N LEU A 48 -0.66 -30.49 -2.80
CA LEU A 48 0.65 -30.89 -3.31
C LEU A 48 0.53 -31.90 -4.45
N LYS A 49 -0.47 -32.77 -4.47
CA LYS A 49 -0.75 -33.66 -5.62
C LYS A 49 -1.10 -32.90 -6.87
N GLU A 50 -2.05 -31.94 -6.75
CA GLU A 50 -2.46 -31.10 -7.87
C GLU A 50 -1.30 -30.25 -8.40
N PHE A 51 -0.56 -29.64 -7.49
CA PHE A 51 0.59 -28.82 -7.77
C PHE A 51 1.73 -29.58 -8.47
N LYS A 52 1.97 -30.84 -8.10
CA LYS A 52 3.00 -31.69 -8.69
C LYS A 52 2.84 -31.89 -10.20
N TYR A 53 1.62 -31.89 -10.69
CA TYR A 53 1.32 -32.09 -12.11
C TYR A 53 1.06 -30.78 -12.86
N GLN A 54 1.23 -29.63 -12.18
CA GLN A 54 1.04 -28.32 -12.79
C GLN A 54 2.09 -28.10 -13.90
N SER A 55 1.65 -27.78 -15.08
CA SER A 55 2.53 -27.37 -16.17
C SER A 55 3.04 -25.96 -15.95
N LEU A 56 4.33 -25.75 -16.15
CA LEU A 56 4.99 -24.43 -16.00
C LEU A 56 4.90 -23.62 -17.32
N HIS A 57 3.73 -23.49 -17.89
CA HIS A 57 3.47 -22.60 -19.03
C HIS A 57 3.56 -21.14 -18.61
N TYR A 58 3.62 -20.22 -19.59
CA TYR A 58 3.60 -18.79 -19.33
C TYR A 58 2.34 -18.33 -18.56
N HIS A 59 1.17 -18.93 -18.87
CA HIS A 59 -0.13 -18.51 -18.29
C HIS A 59 -1.19 -19.58 -18.48
N PHE A 60 -2.33 -19.45 -17.81
CA PHE A 60 -3.50 -20.33 -17.93
C PHE A 60 -4.45 -19.91 -19.07
N GLY A 61 -3.94 -19.62 -20.27
CA GLY A 61 -4.73 -19.21 -21.44
C GLY A 61 -4.88 -17.69 -21.59
N ASP A 62 -4.68 -16.91 -20.55
CA ASP A 62 -4.68 -15.45 -20.56
C ASP A 62 -3.43 -14.89 -19.86
N ALA A 63 -2.60 -14.17 -20.59
CA ALA A 63 -1.40 -13.57 -20.05
C ALA A 63 -1.69 -12.50 -18.99
N THR A 64 -2.89 -11.89 -18.99
CA THR A 64 -3.27 -10.87 -18.01
C THR A 64 -3.74 -11.43 -16.66
N GLY A 65 -3.74 -12.75 -16.50
CA GLY A 65 -4.09 -13.49 -15.30
C GLY A 65 -5.05 -14.64 -15.57
N SER A 66 -4.96 -15.69 -14.78
CA SER A 66 -5.87 -16.85 -14.91
C SER A 66 -7.34 -16.42 -14.64
N PRO A 67 -8.31 -17.10 -15.25
CA PRO A 67 -9.74 -16.83 -14.97
C PRO A 67 -10.07 -16.93 -13.48
N ARG A 68 -9.43 -17.87 -12.78
CA ARG A 68 -9.62 -18.12 -11.35
C ARG A 68 -9.16 -16.93 -10.49
N VAL A 69 -7.95 -16.44 -10.70
CA VAL A 69 -7.41 -15.31 -9.93
C VAL A 69 -8.17 -14.01 -10.21
N LYS A 70 -8.56 -13.76 -11.48
CA LYS A 70 -9.36 -12.59 -11.84
C LYS A 70 -10.75 -12.59 -11.20
N ALA A 71 -11.43 -13.75 -11.19
CA ALA A 71 -12.70 -13.91 -10.50
C ALA A 71 -12.55 -13.62 -9.00
N GLY A 72 -11.48 -14.12 -8.40
CA GLY A 72 -11.16 -13.85 -6.98
C GLY A 72 -10.98 -12.36 -6.69
N VAL A 73 -10.26 -11.63 -7.54
CA VAL A 73 -10.12 -10.17 -7.40
C VAL A 73 -11.48 -9.48 -7.47
N CYS A 74 -12.39 -9.90 -8.38
CA CYS A 74 -13.71 -9.29 -8.49
C CYS A 74 -14.52 -9.35 -7.18
N HIS A 75 -14.35 -10.40 -6.38
CA HIS A 75 -15.04 -10.54 -5.10
C HIS A 75 -14.63 -9.46 -4.08
N LEU A 76 -13.44 -8.87 -4.21
CA LEU A 76 -12.98 -7.79 -3.34
C LEU A 76 -13.68 -6.45 -3.61
N TYR A 77 -14.43 -6.34 -4.72
CA TYR A 77 -15.10 -5.10 -5.17
C TYR A 77 -16.61 -5.32 -5.37
N PRO A 78 -17.37 -5.71 -4.33
CA PRO A 78 -18.76 -6.14 -4.47
C PRO A 78 -19.69 -5.04 -5.03
N ASN A 79 -19.42 -3.78 -4.71
CA ASN A 79 -20.20 -2.64 -5.17
C ASN A 79 -19.65 -2.01 -6.47
N GLY A 80 -18.39 -2.30 -6.80
CA GLY A 80 -17.69 -1.75 -7.96
C GLY A 80 -18.15 -2.33 -9.31
N ASN A 81 -18.99 -3.37 -9.32
CA ASN A 81 -19.42 -4.09 -10.52
C ASN A 81 -18.25 -4.43 -11.46
N VAL A 82 -17.18 -4.96 -10.86
CA VAL A 82 -15.94 -5.33 -11.54
C VAL A 82 -16.11 -6.68 -12.24
N LYS A 83 -15.64 -6.77 -13.49
CA LYS A 83 -15.68 -7.99 -14.29
C LYS A 83 -14.26 -8.51 -14.54
N PRO A 84 -14.07 -9.84 -14.74
CA PRO A 84 -12.75 -10.43 -14.95
C PRO A 84 -11.94 -9.81 -16.10
N GLU A 85 -12.60 -9.37 -17.18
CA GLU A 85 -11.95 -8.71 -18.31
C GLU A 85 -11.40 -7.31 -18.00
N GLN A 86 -11.78 -6.73 -16.87
CA GLN A 86 -11.30 -5.43 -16.36
C GLN A 86 -10.13 -5.57 -15.38
N VAL A 87 -9.78 -6.82 -15.02
CA VAL A 87 -8.72 -7.14 -14.07
C VAL A 87 -7.46 -7.57 -14.80
N MET A 88 -6.33 -6.96 -14.47
CA MET A 88 -5.00 -7.33 -14.96
C MET A 88 -4.08 -7.64 -13.78
N MET A 89 -3.54 -8.85 -13.73
CA MET A 89 -2.59 -9.25 -12.69
C MET A 89 -1.21 -8.64 -12.94
N THR A 90 -0.50 -8.30 -11.88
CA THR A 90 0.82 -7.66 -11.91
C THR A 90 1.79 -8.32 -10.92
N ILE A 91 3.08 -8.09 -11.11
CA ILE A 91 4.13 -8.58 -10.18
C ILE A 91 4.18 -7.65 -8.95
N GLY A 92 3.18 -7.79 -8.08
CA GLY A 92 2.95 -6.94 -6.92
C GLY A 92 2.43 -5.54 -7.28
N GLY A 93 2.10 -4.75 -6.24
CA GLY A 93 1.54 -3.41 -6.38
C GLY A 93 2.49 -2.39 -7.00
N SER A 94 3.80 -2.52 -6.74
CA SER A 94 4.80 -1.61 -7.34
C SER A 94 4.81 -1.67 -8.87
N HIS A 95 4.59 -2.87 -9.43
CA HIS A 95 4.45 -3.04 -10.87
C HIS A 95 3.11 -2.48 -11.39
N ALA A 96 2.03 -2.62 -10.60
CA ALA A 96 0.75 -2.01 -10.95
C ALA A 96 0.86 -0.48 -11.05
N ASN A 97 1.49 0.17 -10.07
CA ASN A 97 1.76 1.60 -10.08
C ASN A 97 2.54 2.01 -11.32
N GLU A 98 3.65 1.33 -11.60
CA GLU A 98 4.50 1.65 -12.78
C GLU A 98 3.71 1.53 -14.09
N LEU A 99 2.94 0.46 -14.27
CA LEU A 99 2.16 0.26 -15.49
C LEU A 99 1.11 1.36 -15.69
N VAL A 100 0.37 1.72 -14.62
CA VAL A 100 -0.68 2.74 -14.68
C VAL A 100 -0.09 4.12 -14.90
N GLU A 101 0.84 4.52 -14.04
CA GLU A 101 1.43 5.86 -14.10
C GLU A 101 2.11 6.11 -15.43
N MET A 102 2.96 5.18 -15.87
CA MET A 102 3.64 5.30 -17.16
C MET A 102 2.72 5.10 -18.37
N GLY A 103 1.62 4.39 -18.22
CA GLY A 103 0.63 4.19 -19.28
C GLY A 103 -0.28 5.39 -19.50
N LEU A 104 -0.53 6.17 -18.44
CA LEU A 104 -1.37 7.37 -18.51
C LEU A 104 -0.62 8.62 -18.98
N MET A 105 0.71 8.63 -18.87
CA MET A 105 1.50 9.85 -19.09
C MET A 105 1.60 10.25 -20.54
N GLU A 106 1.31 11.53 -20.81
CA GLU A 106 1.51 12.16 -22.10
C GLU A 106 2.23 13.50 -21.93
N TYR A 107 2.97 13.92 -22.95
CA TYR A 107 3.73 15.16 -22.92
C TYR A 107 2.82 16.40 -22.85
N GLY A 108 3.13 17.32 -21.93
CA GLY A 108 2.38 18.58 -21.75
C GLY A 108 1.17 18.48 -20.80
N GLU A 109 0.93 17.32 -20.22
CA GLU A 109 -0.06 17.12 -19.18
C GLU A 109 0.55 17.24 -17.78
N ASN A 110 -0.31 17.28 -16.76
CA ASN A 110 0.10 17.28 -15.35
C ASN A 110 -0.62 16.17 -14.57
N CYS A 111 -0.06 15.84 -13.42
CA CYS A 111 -0.73 15.00 -12.43
C CYS A 111 -0.81 15.71 -11.07
N VAL A 112 -1.85 15.40 -10.31
CA VAL A 112 -2.04 15.87 -8.94
C VAL A 112 -1.90 14.71 -7.99
N ILE A 113 -1.00 14.83 -7.03
CA ILE A 113 -0.68 13.79 -6.04
C ILE A 113 -1.10 14.26 -4.66
N ILE A 114 -1.94 13.48 -3.99
CA ILE A 114 -2.27 13.70 -2.59
C ILE A 114 -1.16 13.10 -1.72
N LYS A 115 -0.46 13.92 -0.95
CA LYS A 115 0.66 13.54 -0.09
C LYS A 115 0.30 13.67 1.40
N PRO A 116 0.98 12.92 2.29
CA PRO A 116 2.06 11.98 2.00
C PRO A 116 1.54 10.73 1.27
N SER A 117 2.40 10.14 0.46
CA SER A 117 2.06 8.97 -0.35
C SER A 117 3.32 8.12 -0.61
N TYR A 118 3.12 6.94 -1.19
CA TYR A 118 4.23 6.09 -1.62
C TYR A 118 5.01 6.77 -2.75
N GLN A 119 6.33 6.72 -2.67
CA GLN A 119 7.24 7.53 -3.50
C GLN A 119 7.04 7.33 -5.01
N GLN A 120 6.59 6.17 -5.47
CA GLN A 120 6.30 5.92 -6.88
C GLN A 120 5.34 6.97 -7.45
N HIS A 121 4.27 7.32 -6.73
CA HIS A 121 3.21 8.22 -7.22
C HIS A 121 3.71 9.61 -7.63
N TYR A 122 4.81 10.09 -7.07
CA TYR A 122 5.32 11.42 -7.43
C TYR A 122 6.68 11.40 -8.15
N ASP A 123 7.45 10.34 -8.04
CA ASP A 123 8.76 10.28 -8.69
C ASP A 123 8.72 9.59 -10.06
N ILE A 124 7.78 8.66 -10.31
CA ILE A 124 7.58 8.12 -11.66
C ILE A 124 7.15 9.23 -12.62
N PRO A 125 6.11 10.05 -12.33
CA PRO A 125 5.75 11.19 -13.19
C PRO A 125 6.90 12.16 -13.41
N LYS A 126 7.61 12.56 -12.35
CA LYS A 126 8.77 13.46 -12.46
C LYS A 126 9.87 12.89 -13.34
N SER A 127 10.09 11.56 -13.31
CA SER A 127 11.16 10.91 -14.08
C SER A 127 11.00 11.05 -15.60
N VAL A 128 9.78 11.29 -16.07
CA VAL A 128 9.41 11.53 -17.48
C VAL A 128 9.08 13.00 -17.76
N ASN A 129 9.44 13.89 -16.85
CA ASN A 129 9.22 15.34 -16.92
C ASN A 129 7.74 15.75 -16.99
N MET A 130 6.84 14.97 -16.38
CA MET A 130 5.46 15.37 -16.18
C MET A 130 5.38 16.42 -15.04
N GLU A 131 4.63 17.47 -15.23
CA GLU A 131 4.33 18.42 -14.15
C GLU A 131 3.59 17.70 -13.03
N THR A 132 4.18 17.69 -11.84
CA THR A 132 3.60 17.00 -10.67
C THR A 132 3.23 18.03 -9.62
N ARG A 133 1.93 18.22 -9.42
CA ARG A 133 1.34 19.12 -8.43
C ARG A 133 1.02 18.34 -7.17
N ILE A 134 1.31 18.94 -6.02
CA ILE A 134 1.16 18.26 -4.72
C ILE A 134 0.03 18.95 -3.93
N VAL A 135 -0.86 18.15 -3.38
CA VAL A 135 -1.85 18.55 -2.38
C VAL A 135 -1.55 17.77 -1.11
N ASN A 136 -1.17 18.46 -0.05
CA ASN A 136 -0.82 17.80 1.21
C ASN A 136 -2.06 17.61 2.08
N LEU A 137 -2.13 16.47 2.77
CA LEU A 137 -3.06 16.26 3.87
C LEU A 137 -2.67 17.20 5.04
N ASP A 138 -3.66 17.76 5.69
CA ASP A 138 -3.47 18.61 6.87
C ASP A 138 -3.18 17.74 8.11
N LEU A 139 -1.90 17.55 8.41
CA LEU A 139 -1.43 16.70 9.50
C LEU A 139 -1.81 17.27 10.88
N ASP A 140 -2.00 18.58 10.99
CA ASP A 140 -2.38 19.25 12.24
C ASP A 140 -3.88 19.14 12.51
N ASN A 141 -4.64 18.71 11.50
CA ASN A 141 -6.09 18.54 11.57
C ASN A 141 -6.50 17.09 11.22
N GLY A 142 -5.81 16.10 11.81
CA GLY A 142 -6.15 14.69 11.66
C GLY A 142 -5.95 14.14 10.25
N ALA A 143 -5.01 14.69 9.50
CA ALA A 143 -4.68 14.30 8.13
C ALA A 143 -5.86 14.46 7.14
N LYS A 144 -6.64 15.52 7.28
CA LYS A 144 -7.76 15.82 6.37
C LYS A 144 -7.26 16.33 5.03
N LEU A 145 -8.04 16.01 3.98
CA LEU A 145 -7.81 16.52 2.64
C LEU A 145 -8.57 17.85 2.45
N ASP A 146 -7.84 18.88 2.01
CA ASP A 146 -8.45 20.13 1.57
C ASP A 146 -8.97 19.96 0.12
N MET A 147 -10.28 19.78 -0.01
CA MET A 147 -10.93 19.60 -1.32
C MET A 147 -10.87 20.85 -2.19
N ALA A 148 -10.84 22.05 -1.60
CA ALA A 148 -10.69 23.28 -2.35
C ALA A 148 -9.27 23.40 -2.94
N ALA A 149 -8.26 23.03 -2.18
CA ALA A 149 -6.89 22.94 -2.66
C ALA A 149 -6.73 21.88 -3.76
N LEU A 150 -7.41 20.73 -3.64
CA LEU A 150 -7.41 19.70 -4.66
C LEU A 150 -8.06 20.19 -5.97
N ASP A 151 -9.23 20.82 -5.89
CA ASP A 151 -9.92 21.38 -7.07
C ASP A 151 -9.08 22.47 -7.74
N ALA A 152 -8.44 23.34 -6.95
CA ALA A 152 -7.56 24.39 -7.45
C ALA A 152 -6.26 23.87 -8.11
N ALA A 153 -5.77 22.70 -7.67
CA ALA A 153 -4.58 22.06 -8.26
C ALA A 153 -4.90 21.39 -9.61
N CYS A 154 -6.15 21.08 -9.89
CA CYS A 154 -6.58 20.43 -11.12
C CYS A 154 -6.97 21.44 -12.21
N ASP A 155 -6.65 21.14 -13.44
CA ASP A 155 -7.07 21.91 -14.62
C ASP A 155 -7.36 20.96 -15.81
N LYS A 156 -7.71 21.55 -16.97
CA LYS A 156 -8.02 20.79 -18.20
C LYS A 156 -6.84 19.93 -18.73
N ASN A 157 -5.63 20.18 -18.26
CA ASN A 157 -4.45 19.41 -18.63
C ASN A 157 -4.09 18.36 -17.56
N THR A 158 -4.88 18.28 -16.48
CA THR A 158 -4.68 17.27 -15.45
C THR A 158 -5.07 15.90 -15.98
N LYS A 159 -4.07 15.03 -16.14
CA LYS A 159 -4.25 13.66 -16.62
C LYS A 159 -4.69 12.72 -15.51
N MET A 160 -4.11 12.87 -14.32
CA MET A 160 -4.28 11.92 -13.22
C MET A 160 -4.33 12.63 -11.87
N ILE A 161 -5.23 12.16 -11.00
CA ILE A 161 -5.19 12.38 -9.55
C ILE A 161 -4.79 11.06 -8.91
N ALA A 162 -3.69 11.02 -8.14
CA ALA A 162 -3.23 9.79 -7.51
C ALA A 162 -3.13 9.92 -5.98
N PHE A 163 -3.56 8.88 -5.27
CA PHE A 163 -3.52 8.79 -3.80
C PHE A 163 -3.57 7.34 -3.32
N THR A 164 -3.20 7.13 -2.06
CA THR A 164 -3.28 5.83 -1.37
C THR A 164 -4.40 5.85 -0.33
N ASN A 165 -5.31 4.87 -0.35
CA ASN A 165 -6.43 4.79 0.59
C ASN A 165 -6.76 3.34 1.00
N PRO A 166 -6.54 2.92 2.26
CA PRO A 166 -5.94 3.67 3.38
C PRO A 166 -4.52 4.16 3.09
N ASN A 167 -4.13 5.29 3.69
CA ASN A 167 -2.89 5.99 3.39
C ASN A 167 -1.63 5.28 3.92
N ASN A 168 -0.52 5.49 3.25
CA ASN A 168 0.83 5.20 3.74
C ASN A 168 1.65 6.52 3.62
N PRO A 169 2.20 7.04 4.71
CA PRO A 169 2.53 6.38 5.99
C PRO A 169 1.50 6.53 7.13
N ILE A 170 0.48 7.39 7.01
CA ILE A 170 -0.38 7.80 8.13
C ILE A 170 -1.35 6.68 8.53
N GLY A 171 -1.92 5.97 7.55
CA GLY A 171 -2.95 4.97 7.76
C GLY A 171 -4.38 5.51 7.77
N ASN A 172 -4.61 6.82 7.63
CA ASN A 172 -5.96 7.38 7.58
C ASN A 172 -6.75 6.86 6.38
N VAL A 173 -8.07 6.85 6.53
CA VAL A 173 -9.02 6.43 5.50
C VAL A 173 -9.85 7.65 5.11
N LEU A 174 -9.95 7.91 3.81
CA LEU A 174 -10.86 8.93 3.27
C LEU A 174 -12.29 8.47 3.45
N THR A 175 -13.16 9.38 3.81
CA THR A 175 -14.59 9.14 3.94
C THR A 175 -15.25 8.95 2.57
N ASP A 176 -16.44 8.35 2.55
CA ASP A 176 -17.22 8.19 1.32
C ASP A 176 -17.54 9.55 0.66
N GLU A 177 -17.75 10.59 1.46
CA GLU A 177 -17.96 11.95 0.98
C GLU A 177 -16.71 12.50 0.30
N GLU A 178 -15.53 12.35 0.92
CA GLU A 178 -14.26 12.79 0.35
C GLU A 178 -13.95 12.05 -0.96
N LEU A 179 -14.13 10.73 -1.02
CA LEU A 179 -13.96 9.96 -2.24
C LEU A 179 -14.93 10.43 -3.34
N GLY A 180 -16.20 10.70 -2.99
CA GLY A 180 -17.18 11.24 -3.92
C GLY A 180 -16.77 12.61 -4.48
N GLN A 181 -16.25 13.50 -3.64
CA GLN A 181 -15.76 14.82 -4.06
C GLN A 181 -14.53 14.70 -4.98
N ILE A 182 -13.60 13.80 -4.70
CA ILE A 182 -12.46 13.51 -5.60
C ILE A 182 -12.96 13.08 -6.98
N VAL A 183 -13.97 12.21 -7.02
CA VAL A 183 -14.55 11.74 -8.29
C VAL A 183 -15.19 12.90 -9.07
N GLU A 184 -15.92 13.81 -8.41
CA GLU A 184 -16.51 14.97 -9.08
C GLU A 184 -15.45 15.96 -9.61
N ILE A 185 -14.36 16.19 -8.85
CA ILE A 185 -13.20 16.97 -9.33
C ILE A 185 -12.56 16.33 -10.55
N ALA A 186 -12.37 15.01 -10.53
CA ALA A 186 -11.81 14.29 -11.65
C ALA A 186 -12.70 14.34 -12.90
N LYS A 187 -14.02 14.16 -12.75
CA LYS A 187 -15.01 14.29 -13.83
C LYS A 187 -14.98 15.67 -14.46
N LYS A 188 -14.95 16.74 -13.65
CA LYS A 188 -14.90 18.15 -14.08
C LYS A 188 -13.70 18.41 -15.00
N ASN A 189 -12.57 17.78 -14.73
CA ASN A 189 -11.31 17.95 -15.46
C ASN A 189 -11.04 16.83 -16.47
N ASN A 190 -11.95 15.84 -16.61
CA ASN A 190 -11.77 14.65 -17.43
C ASN A 190 -10.52 13.83 -17.08
N ALA A 191 -10.08 13.91 -15.82
CA ALA A 191 -8.86 13.29 -15.31
C ALA A 191 -9.08 11.83 -14.91
N TRP A 192 -8.05 11.01 -14.99
CA TRP A 192 -8.03 9.68 -14.40
C TRP A 192 -7.87 9.76 -12.88
N ILE A 193 -8.36 8.76 -12.18
CA ILE A 193 -8.06 8.56 -10.76
C ILE A 193 -7.23 7.28 -10.63
N LEU A 194 -6.08 7.38 -9.99
CA LEU A 194 -5.31 6.24 -9.50
C LEU A 194 -5.47 6.16 -7.98
N CYS A 195 -6.25 5.22 -7.51
CA CYS A 195 -6.36 4.90 -6.09
C CYS A 195 -5.53 3.65 -5.76
N ASP A 196 -4.48 3.84 -5.01
CA ASP A 196 -3.71 2.73 -4.43
C ASP A 196 -4.45 2.20 -3.19
N GLU A 197 -5.15 1.08 -3.38
CA GLU A 197 -5.93 0.42 -2.33
C GLU A 197 -5.15 -0.73 -1.67
N MET A 198 -3.85 -0.58 -1.51
CA MET A 198 -2.95 -1.61 -0.98
C MET A 198 -3.35 -2.11 0.42
N TYR A 199 -3.98 -1.25 1.20
CA TYR A 199 -4.39 -1.52 2.58
C TYR A 199 -5.90 -1.77 2.72
N ARG A 200 -6.57 -2.11 1.61
CA ARG A 200 -8.00 -2.45 1.58
C ARG A 200 -8.33 -3.61 2.52
N GLY A 201 -9.51 -3.57 3.15
CA GLY A 201 -9.99 -4.59 4.09
C GLY A 201 -9.40 -4.52 5.50
N MET A 202 -8.49 -3.56 5.76
CA MET A 202 -7.89 -3.43 7.10
C MET A 202 -8.82 -2.79 8.11
N GLN A 203 -9.64 -1.85 7.67
CA GLN A 203 -10.65 -1.20 8.52
C GLN A 203 -11.91 -2.07 8.66
N SER A 204 -12.46 -2.55 7.56
CA SER A 204 -13.68 -3.35 7.52
C SER A 204 -13.77 -4.18 6.24
N ASP A 205 -14.68 -5.17 6.22
CA ASP A 205 -14.99 -5.96 5.03
C ASP A 205 -15.76 -5.14 3.97
N THR A 206 -16.39 -4.04 4.38
CA THR A 206 -17.24 -3.19 3.53
C THR A 206 -16.60 -1.86 3.17
N GLN A 207 -15.27 -1.78 3.23
CA GLN A 207 -14.56 -0.56 2.87
C GLN A 207 -14.86 -0.14 1.42
N THR A 208 -15.34 1.08 1.24
CA THR A 208 -15.66 1.67 -0.07
C THR A 208 -14.41 1.73 -0.97
N SER A 209 -14.57 1.34 -2.23
CA SER A 209 -13.55 1.50 -3.27
C SER A 209 -13.83 2.73 -4.11
N ILE A 210 -12.79 3.30 -4.70
CA ILE A 210 -12.96 4.34 -5.72
C ILE A 210 -13.80 3.85 -6.92
N LEU A 211 -13.85 2.56 -7.15
CA LEU A 211 -14.63 1.93 -8.23
C LEU A 211 -16.14 1.94 -7.98
N ASP A 212 -16.58 2.17 -6.73
CA ASP A 212 -17.99 2.13 -6.33
C ASP A 212 -18.76 3.37 -6.81
N TYR A 213 -18.05 4.43 -7.24
CA TYR A 213 -18.63 5.70 -7.71
C TYR A 213 -19.01 5.73 -9.19
N GLY A 214 -18.84 4.62 -9.93
CA GLY A 214 -19.27 4.49 -11.30
C GLY A 214 -18.56 5.43 -12.30
N TYR A 215 -17.33 5.83 -12.02
CA TYR A 215 -16.49 6.62 -12.90
C TYR A 215 -15.55 5.71 -13.69
N ASP A 216 -15.71 5.60 -15.00
CA ASP A 216 -14.96 4.66 -15.83
C ASP A 216 -13.45 4.95 -15.89
N LYS A 217 -13.04 6.20 -15.60
CA LYS A 217 -11.64 6.59 -15.48
C LYS A 217 -11.07 6.43 -14.05
N ALA A 218 -11.79 5.75 -13.17
CA ALA A 218 -11.24 5.36 -11.87
C ALA A 218 -10.50 4.02 -12.00
N ILE A 219 -9.26 4.00 -11.56
CA ILE A 219 -8.39 2.84 -11.51
C ILE A 219 -8.10 2.51 -10.06
N SER A 220 -8.34 1.27 -9.66
CA SER A 220 -7.88 0.74 -8.38
C SER A 220 -6.71 -0.21 -8.61
N ILE A 221 -5.69 -0.10 -7.78
CA ILE A 221 -4.61 -1.08 -7.71
C ILE A 221 -4.49 -1.64 -6.31
N SER A 222 -4.06 -2.88 -6.19
CA SER A 222 -3.75 -3.48 -4.89
C SER A 222 -2.84 -4.71 -5.04
N SER A 223 -2.59 -5.43 -3.94
CA SER A 223 -1.81 -6.67 -3.95
C SER A 223 -2.12 -7.55 -2.73
N THR A 224 -1.76 -8.82 -2.83
CA THR A 224 -1.80 -9.77 -1.70
C THR A 224 -0.80 -9.42 -0.61
N SER A 225 0.20 -8.59 -0.92
CA SER A 225 1.34 -8.29 -0.05
C SER A 225 0.96 -7.80 1.34
N LYS A 226 -0.04 -6.90 1.42
CA LYS A 226 -0.44 -6.26 2.68
C LYS A 226 -1.71 -6.90 3.24
N MET A 227 -2.74 -7.00 2.41
CA MET A 227 -4.05 -7.47 2.85
C MET A 227 -4.10 -8.97 3.18
N PHE A 228 -3.25 -9.80 2.55
CA PHE A 228 -3.22 -11.25 2.78
C PHE A 228 -1.94 -11.73 3.46
N SER A 229 -1.04 -10.81 3.82
CA SER A 229 0.23 -11.16 4.50
C SER A 229 1.16 -12.06 3.67
N SER A 230 1.05 -12.02 2.34
CA SER A 230 1.76 -12.90 1.40
C SER A 230 2.64 -12.10 0.41
N ALA A 231 3.40 -11.13 0.93
CA ALA A 231 4.25 -10.25 0.14
C ALA A 231 5.25 -10.99 -0.77
N GLY A 232 5.66 -12.20 -0.37
CA GLY A 232 6.59 -13.04 -1.12
C GLY A 232 6.03 -13.62 -2.42
N LEU A 233 4.70 -13.71 -2.58
CA LEU A 233 4.07 -14.19 -3.81
C LEU A 233 4.20 -13.21 -4.99
N ARG A 234 4.49 -11.95 -4.73
CA ARG A 234 4.58 -10.93 -5.78
C ARG A 234 3.32 -10.82 -6.66
N VAL A 235 2.13 -10.98 -6.08
CA VAL A 235 0.85 -10.86 -6.80
C VAL A 235 0.16 -9.55 -6.46
N GLY A 236 -0.11 -8.76 -7.49
CA GLY A 236 -0.90 -7.53 -7.45
C GLY A 236 -1.85 -7.47 -8.63
N TRP A 237 -2.62 -6.41 -8.74
CA TRP A 237 -3.57 -6.23 -9.84
C TRP A 237 -3.88 -4.76 -10.09
N ILE A 238 -4.38 -4.53 -11.30
CA ILE A 238 -5.01 -3.30 -11.76
C ILE A 238 -6.47 -3.63 -12.07
N VAL A 239 -7.41 -2.82 -11.61
CA VAL A 239 -8.78 -2.80 -12.12
C VAL A 239 -8.97 -1.55 -12.93
N CYS A 240 -9.21 -1.72 -14.23
CA CYS A 240 -9.46 -0.65 -15.20
C CYS A 240 -10.70 -0.97 -16.01
N LYS A 241 -11.76 -0.14 -15.91
CA LYS A 241 -13.02 -0.35 -16.60
C LYS A 241 -13.01 0.12 -18.06
N ASP A 242 -12.12 1.07 -18.37
CA ASP A 242 -11.95 1.57 -19.73
C ASP A 242 -11.18 0.57 -20.60
N PRO A 243 -11.77 0.04 -21.68
CA PRO A 243 -11.13 -1.01 -22.48
C PRO A 243 -9.94 -0.50 -23.32
N GLU A 244 -9.93 0.78 -23.71
CA GLU A 244 -8.83 1.34 -24.50
C GLU A 244 -7.60 1.50 -23.60
N MET A 245 -7.78 2.03 -22.41
CA MET A 245 -6.69 2.18 -21.43
C MET A 245 -6.21 0.83 -20.90
N TYR A 246 -7.12 -0.15 -20.72
CA TYR A 246 -6.72 -1.52 -20.38
C TYR A 246 -5.75 -2.11 -21.41
N GLU A 247 -5.98 -1.91 -22.70
CA GLU A 247 -5.08 -2.38 -23.78
C GLU A 247 -3.73 -1.63 -23.76
N VAL A 248 -3.70 -0.34 -23.37
CA VAL A 248 -2.46 0.39 -23.17
C VAL A 248 -1.62 -0.25 -22.08
N PHE A 249 -2.22 -0.54 -20.91
CA PHE A 249 -1.52 -1.19 -19.80
C PHE A 249 -1.07 -2.61 -20.15
N LYS A 250 -1.89 -3.36 -20.85
CA LYS A 250 -1.57 -4.72 -21.33
C LYS A 250 -0.40 -4.71 -22.29
N THR A 251 -0.39 -3.78 -23.24
CA THR A 251 0.73 -3.61 -24.17
C THR A 251 2.01 -3.29 -23.42
N ARG A 252 1.96 -2.32 -22.51
CA ARG A 252 3.12 -1.95 -21.69
C ARG A 252 3.63 -3.13 -20.85
N ARG A 253 2.73 -3.90 -20.24
CA ARG A 253 3.07 -5.11 -19.49
C ARG A 253 3.78 -6.15 -20.36
N SER A 254 3.39 -6.28 -21.63
CA SER A 254 4.03 -7.19 -22.57
C SER A 254 5.52 -6.83 -22.84
N TYR A 255 5.86 -5.54 -22.76
CA TYR A 255 7.26 -5.09 -22.83
C TYR A 255 8.02 -5.21 -21.52
N ASN A 256 7.33 -5.38 -20.40
CA ASN A 256 7.94 -5.39 -19.05
C ASN A 256 8.05 -6.82 -18.51
N SER A 257 6.92 -7.50 -18.27
CA SER A 257 6.88 -8.74 -17.50
C SER A 257 6.15 -9.90 -18.20
N ILE A 258 5.45 -9.65 -19.29
CA ILE A 258 4.62 -10.61 -20.06
C ILE A 258 3.44 -11.14 -19.22
N CYS A 259 3.71 -11.88 -18.13
CA CYS A 259 2.72 -12.50 -17.24
C CYS A 259 3.27 -12.60 -15.81
N CYS A 260 2.42 -12.98 -14.86
CA CYS A 260 2.82 -13.35 -13.51
C CYS A 260 3.31 -14.79 -13.45
N GLY A 261 3.90 -15.19 -12.32
CA GLY A 261 4.29 -16.57 -12.09
C GLY A 261 3.07 -17.47 -11.88
N ILE A 262 3.03 -18.61 -12.56
CA ILE A 262 1.93 -19.58 -12.46
C ILE A 262 1.71 -20.06 -11.02
N ILE A 263 2.80 -20.34 -10.32
CA ILE A 263 2.77 -20.81 -8.93
C ILE A 263 2.18 -19.75 -8.01
N ASP A 264 2.60 -18.52 -8.20
CA ASP A 264 2.11 -17.37 -7.44
C ASP A 264 0.61 -17.15 -7.65
N GLU A 265 0.13 -17.28 -8.90
CA GLU A 265 -1.30 -17.17 -9.22
C GLU A 265 -2.13 -18.31 -8.63
N ILE A 266 -1.62 -19.54 -8.57
CA ILE A 266 -2.32 -20.67 -7.94
C ILE A 266 -2.54 -20.40 -6.45
N ILE A 267 -1.49 -20.01 -5.74
CA ILE A 267 -1.58 -19.73 -4.31
C ILE A 267 -2.47 -18.51 -4.07
N ALA A 268 -2.29 -17.44 -4.83
CA ALA A 268 -3.13 -16.25 -4.72
C ALA A 268 -4.62 -16.55 -5.00
N SER A 269 -4.93 -17.44 -5.95
CA SER A 269 -6.32 -17.85 -6.21
C SER A 269 -6.98 -18.46 -4.98
N ILE A 270 -6.23 -19.29 -4.24
CA ILE A 270 -6.69 -19.89 -2.98
C ILE A 270 -6.94 -18.79 -1.92
N GLU A 271 -6.03 -17.83 -1.80
CA GLU A 271 -6.19 -16.69 -0.88
C GLU A 271 -7.45 -15.86 -1.23
N PHE A 272 -7.67 -15.56 -2.51
CA PHE A 272 -8.85 -14.82 -2.97
C PHE A 272 -10.16 -15.57 -2.72
N GLU A 273 -10.20 -16.87 -2.94
CA GLU A 273 -11.38 -17.71 -2.67
C GLU A 273 -11.71 -17.76 -1.17
N ASN A 274 -10.76 -17.45 -0.31
CA ASN A 274 -10.89 -17.44 1.14
C ASN A 274 -10.60 -16.05 1.74
N TYR A 275 -10.81 -14.97 0.98
CA TYR A 275 -10.40 -13.62 1.36
C TYR A 275 -10.95 -13.17 2.72
N GLU A 276 -12.15 -13.57 3.09
CA GLU A 276 -12.75 -13.24 4.40
C GLU A 276 -11.92 -13.82 5.55
N LYS A 277 -11.46 -15.08 5.42
CA LYS A 277 -10.59 -15.71 6.42
C LYS A 277 -9.21 -15.03 6.47
N MET A 278 -8.68 -14.66 5.31
CA MET A 278 -7.41 -13.93 5.21
C MET A 278 -7.50 -12.56 5.88
N TRP A 279 -8.58 -11.81 5.63
CA TRP A 279 -8.83 -10.52 6.27
C TRP A 279 -9.07 -10.66 7.77
N ALA A 280 -9.80 -11.67 8.21
CA ALA A 280 -10.02 -11.95 9.64
C ALA A 280 -8.68 -12.21 10.35
N ARG A 281 -7.80 -13.04 9.76
CA ARG A 281 -6.45 -13.28 10.29
C ARG A 281 -5.65 -11.98 10.35
N MET A 282 -5.62 -11.22 9.27
CA MET A 282 -4.89 -9.95 9.21
C MET A 282 -5.35 -8.99 10.31
N ARG A 283 -6.66 -8.78 10.47
CA ARG A 283 -7.22 -7.90 11.52
C ARG A 283 -7.00 -8.43 12.93
N SER A 284 -6.96 -9.74 13.12
CA SER A 284 -6.63 -10.32 14.44
C SER A 284 -5.22 -9.95 14.92
N ILE A 285 -4.31 -9.64 14.01
CA ILE A 285 -2.96 -9.14 14.30
C ILE A 285 -2.96 -7.61 14.41
N LEU A 286 -3.58 -6.92 13.45
CA LEU A 286 -3.51 -5.46 13.36
C LEU A 286 -4.26 -4.73 14.47
N CYS A 287 -5.51 -5.15 14.77
CA CYS A 287 -6.34 -4.40 15.71
C CYS A 287 -5.76 -4.31 17.13
N PRO A 288 -5.27 -5.40 17.76
CA PRO A 288 -4.62 -5.27 19.07
C PRO A 288 -3.32 -4.47 19.00
N ASN A 289 -2.52 -4.63 17.94
CA ASN A 289 -1.26 -3.93 17.79
C ASN A 289 -1.46 -2.42 17.57
N LYS A 290 -2.48 -2.00 16.80
CA LYS A 290 -2.89 -0.60 16.67
C LYS A 290 -3.17 0.02 18.05
N ALA A 291 -3.96 -0.66 18.88
CA ALA A 291 -4.30 -0.17 20.22
C ALA A 291 -3.05 -0.01 21.10
N ILE A 292 -2.12 -0.96 21.04
CA ILE A 292 -0.85 -0.92 21.79
C ILE A 292 0.01 0.27 21.35
N VAL A 293 0.18 0.48 20.04
CA VAL A 293 1.00 1.60 19.54
C VAL A 293 0.36 2.94 19.91
N LYS A 294 -0.98 3.03 19.80
CA LYS A 294 -1.70 4.25 20.21
C LYS A 294 -1.49 4.52 21.70
N GLU A 295 -1.71 3.54 22.56
CA GLU A 295 -1.51 3.67 24.01
C GLU A 295 -0.05 4.05 24.37
N TRP A 296 0.91 3.48 23.63
CA TRP A 296 2.31 3.80 23.81
C TRP A 296 2.59 5.25 23.42
N ALA A 297 2.18 5.70 22.24
CA ALA A 297 2.40 7.08 21.79
C ALA A 297 1.72 8.11 22.72
N ASP A 298 0.50 7.80 23.19
CA ASP A 298 -0.24 8.69 24.11
C ASP A 298 0.48 8.85 25.50
N LYS A 299 1.36 7.91 25.86
CA LYS A 299 2.13 7.96 27.13
C LYS A 299 3.49 8.65 26.99
N GLU A 300 4.02 8.74 25.80
CA GLU A 300 5.32 9.36 25.54
C GLU A 300 5.16 10.88 25.44
N PRO A 301 5.83 11.67 26.31
CA PRO A 301 5.56 13.11 26.40
C PRO A 301 6.00 13.91 25.17
N HIS A 302 6.89 13.35 24.36
CA HIS A 302 7.50 13.97 23.18
C HIS A 302 6.99 13.39 21.86
N LEU A 303 5.95 12.54 21.89
CA LEU A 303 5.38 11.91 20.72
C LEU A 303 3.92 12.28 20.52
N GLU A 304 3.53 12.41 19.27
CA GLU A 304 2.14 12.65 18.84
C GLU A 304 1.78 11.69 17.69
N LEU A 305 0.79 10.83 17.89
CA LEU A 305 0.25 10.01 16.84
C LEU A 305 -0.61 10.85 15.89
N ILE A 306 -0.27 10.88 14.60
CA ILE A 306 -1.02 11.62 13.59
C ILE A 306 -2.17 10.79 13.05
N GLY A 307 -3.40 11.30 13.16
CA GLY A 307 -4.60 10.70 12.63
C GLY A 307 -5.06 9.42 13.37
N ASP A 308 -5.88 8.60 12.69
CA ASP A 308 -6.35 7.28 13.17
C ASP A 308 -5.93 6.20 12.17
N PRO A 309 -4.81 5.50 12.41
CA PRO A 309 -4.23 4.60 11.42
C PRO A 309 -5.05 3.30 11.23
N TRP A 310 -5.45 3.03 9.99
CA TRP A 310 -6.11 1.80 9.54
C TRP A 310 -5.30 1.05 8.47
N GLY A 311 -3.99 1.30 8.43
CA GLY A 311 -3.02 0.53 7.67
C GLY A 311 -2.23 -0.41 8.55
N THR A 312 -1.04 -0.76 8.10
CA THR A 312 -0.05 -1.55 8.85
C THR A 312 0.97 -0.68 9.56
N THR A 313 0.90 0.62 9.32
CA THR A 313 1.83 1.65 9.81
C THR A 313 1.06 2.83 10.36
N CYS A 314 1.73 3.61 11.16
CA CYS A 314 1.29 4.94 11.60
C CYS A 314 2.43 5.95 11.49
N LEU A 315 2.06 7.22 11.43
CA LEU A 315 2.98 8.33 11.44
C LEU A 315 2.97 8.99 12.83
N ILE A 316 4.14 9.16 13.41
CA ILE A 316 4.32 9.75 14.74
C ILE A 316 5.20 10.98 14.59
N ARG A 317 4.72 12.13 15.07
CA ARG A 317 5.50 13.35 15.22
C ARG A 317 6.27 13.31 16.54
N TYR A 318 7.44 13.94 16.57
CA TYR A 318 8.25 14.11 17.76
C TYR A 318 8.82 15.54 17.84
N ASP A 319 9.16 15.99 19.05
CA ASP A 319 9.69 17.34 19.29
C ASP A 319 11.18 17.39 19.73
N TYR A 320 11.89 16.26 19.61
CA TYR A 320 13.34 16.22 19.87
C TYR A 320 14.12 17.10 18.88
N ASP A 321 15.24 17.69 19.31
CA ASP A 321 16.10 18.54 18.49
C ASP A 321 17.06 17.73 17.60
N VAL A 322 16.48 16.90 16.73
CA VAL A 322 17.19 16.05 15.77
C VAL A 322 16.31 15.83 14.54
N ASP A 323 16.88 15.73 13.33
CA ASP A 323 16.15 15.32 12.12
C ASP A 323 15.86 13.81 12.16
N SER A 324 14.85 13.36 11.37
CA SER A 324 14.38 11.97 11.45
C SER A 324 15.37 10.97 10.84
N GLU A 325 16.17 11.38 9.88
CA GLU A 325 17.18 10.52 9.26
C GLU A 325 18.34 10.26 10.23
N THR A 326 18.82 11.31 10.92
CA THR A 326 19.84 11.19 11.97
C THR A 326 19.34 10.34 13.14
N LEU A 327 18.09 10.57 13.59
CA LEU A 327 17.47 9.78 14.66
C LEU A 327 17.42 8.27 14.28
N ALA A 328 17.02 7.96 13.05
CA ALA A 328 16.90 6.57 12.60
C ALA A 328 18.27 5.88 12.43
N LYS A 329 19.27 6.59 11.93
CA LYS A 329 20.65 6.08 11.83
C LYS A 329 21.24 5.79 13.20
N ASP A 330 21.10 6.71 14.13
CA ASP A 330 21.58 6.54 15.52
C ASP A 330 20.85 5.36 16.21
N ALA A 331 19.54 5.20 16.00
CA ALA A 331 18.77 4.06 16.54
C ALA A 331 19.24 2.71 16.00
N MET A 332 19.69 2.65 14.76
CA MET A 332 20.26 1.44 14.16
C MET A 332 21.72 1.18 14.58
N GLU A 333 22.46 2.20 14.99
CA GLU A 333 23.81 2.07 15.54
C GLU A 333 23.79 1.72 17.04
N ASP A 334 22.73 2.10 17.77
CA ASP A 334 22.50 1.74 19.16
C ASP A 334 22.47 0.21 19.34
N GLU A 335 22.82 -0.28 20.52
CA GLU A 335 22.83 -1.72 20.84
C GLU A 335 21.46 -2.40 20.65
N ARG A 336 20.37 -1.64 20.77
CA ARG A 336 18.98 -2.10 20.58
C ARG A 336 18.63 -2.32 19.13
N LYS A 337 19.33 -1.66 18.18
CA LYS A 337 19.12 -1.73 16.73
C LYS A 337 17.66 -1.63 16.33
N ILE A 338 17.04 -0.50 16.67
CA ILE A 338 15.63 -0.24 16.41
C ILE A 338 15.46 0.35 15.01
N LEU A 339 14.75 -0.34 14.15
CA LEU A 339 14.47 0.07 12.78
C LEU A 339 13.08 0.70 12.70
N PHE A 340 13.00 1.93 12.23
CA PHE A 340 11.79 2.64 11.79
C PHE A 340 12.11 3.44 10.53
N VAL A 341 11.10 4.05 9.90
CA VAL A 341 11.34 4.84 8.69
C VAL A 341 11.32 6.33 9.02
N PRO A 342 12.37 7.08 8.65
CA PRO A 342 12.39 8.53 8.77
C PRO A 342 11.22 9.18 8.02
N GLY A 343 10.57 10.16 8.63
CA GLY A 343 9.53 10.94 7.96
C GLY A 343 10.08 11.82 6.83
N ASP A 344 11.37 12.16 6.89
CA ASP A 344 12.05 12.88 5.82
C ASP A 344 11.94 12.17 4.45
N TYR A 345 11.81 10.82 4.43
CA TYR A 345 11.60 10.06 3.19
C TYR A 345 10.17 10.16 2.62
N PHE A 346 9.27 10.82 3.34
CA PHE A 346 7.94 11.22 2.88
C PHE A 346 7.79 12.74 2.74
N ASP A 347 8.90 13.50 2.87
CA ASP A 347 8.94 14.96 2.96
C ASP A 347 8.17 15.52 4.17
N ILE A 348 8.18 14.80 5.29
CA ILE A 348 7.54 15.18 6.56
C ILE A 348 8.58 15.21 7.68
N PRO A 349 9.29 16.33 7.84
CA PRO A 349 10.32 16.45 8.88
C PRO A 349 9.73 16.28 10.28
N LYS A 350 10.58 15.89 11.23
CA LYS A 350 10.19 15.68 12.63
C LYS A 350 9.09 14.62 12.82
N THR A 351 9.03 13.64 11.92
CA THR A 351 8.15 12.48 12.05
C THR A 351 8.89 11.18 11.81
N ILE A 352 8.31 10.10 12.27
CA ILE A 352 8.74 8.73 12.00
C ILE A 352 7.55 7.87 11.61
N ARG A 353 7.75 6.95 10.66
CA ARG A 353 6.76 5.92 10.37
C ARG A 353 7.08 4.67 11.20
N VAL A 354 6.12 4.24 11.99
CA VAL A 354 6.18 3.02 12.81
C VAL A 354 5.24 1.97 12.22
N GLY A 355 5.79 0.79 11.90
CA GLY A 355 5.04 -0.37 11.46
C GLY A 355 4.70 -1.29 12.62
N TYR A 356 3.44 -1.69 12.74
CA TYR A 356 2.96 -2.55 13.80
C TYR A 356 2.35 -3.87 13.32
N GLY A 357 2.16 -4.03 12.02
CA GLY A 357 1.57 -5.23 11.44
C GLY A 357 2.46 -6.46 11.47
N ALA A 358 3.78 -6.30 11.51
CA ALA A 358 4.73 -7.41 11.45
C ALA A 358 4.80 -8.26 12.75
N PHE A 359 4.21 -7.78 13.83
CA PHE A 359 4.26 -8.43 15.14
C PHE A 359 3.06 -9.35 15.33
N ARG A 360 3.26 -10.65 15.12
CA ARG A 360 2.22 -11.67 15.38
C ARG A 360 1.91 -11.79 16.89
N ASP A 361 2.93 -11.67 17.71
CA ASP A 361 2.82 -11.64 19.17
C ASP A 361 2.88 -10.19 19.65
N SER A 362 1.78 -9.72 20.21
CA SER A 362 1.66 -8.36 20.73
C SER A 362 2.59 -8.07 21.92
N GLU A 363 3.04 -9.09 22.66
CA GLU A 363 4.00 -8.89 23.75
C GLU A 363 5.40 -8.56 23.21
N VAL A 364 5.76 -9.10 22.03
CA VAL A 364 7.01 -8.72 21.35
C VAL A 364 6.95 -7.26 20.89
N LEU A 365 5.80 -6.79 20.39
CA LEU A 365 5.59 -5.38 20.05
C LEU A 365 5.73 -4.49 21.27
N LYS A 366 5.07 -4.82 22.38
CA LYS A 366 5.18 -4.04 23.65
C LYS A 366 6.61 -3.96 24.14
N ALA A 367 7.34 -5.07 24.13
CA ALA A 367 8.75 -5.11 24.53
C ALA A 367 9.62 -4.26 23.58
N GLY A 368 9.35 -4.27 22.28
CA GLY A 368 10.04 -3.44 21.30
C GLY A 368 9.79 -1.94 21.51
N LEU A 369 8.54 -1.56 21.76
CA LEU A 369 8.16 -0.18 22.05
C LEU A 369 8.76 0.31 23.37
N ALA A 370 8.83 -0.52 24.40
CA ALA A 370 9.50 -0.18 25.66
C ALA A 370 11.02 0.08 25.46
N GLN A 371 11.68 -0.74 24.61
CA GLN A 371 13.08 -0.49 24.23
C GLN A 371 13.22 0.81 23.44
N PHE A 372 12.22 1.16 22.62
CA PHE A 372 12.21 2.41 21.88
C PHE A 372 12.06 3.61 22.82
N SER A 373 11.15 3.55 23.81
CA SER A 373 11.04 4.57 24.86
C SER A 373 12.37 4.79 25.59
N ASP A 374 13.03 3.69 25.99
CA ASP A 374 14.33 3.79 26.66
C ASP A 374 15.43 4.41 25.76
N TYR A 375 15.39 4.14 24.48
CA TYR A 375 16.29 4.77 23.51
C TYR A 375 16.00 6.27 23.37
N LEU A 376 14.73 6.67 23.29
CA LEU A 376 14.31 8.07 23.09
C LEU A 376 14.73 8.98 24.25
N LYS A 377 14.85 8.48 25.49
CA LYS A 377 15.36 9.23 26.66
C LYS A 377 16.73 9.88 26.42
N LYS A 378 17.53 9.34 25.53
CA LYS A 378 18.81 9.91 25.10
C LYS A 378 18.65 11.31 24.49
N TRP A 379 17.49 11.62 23.91
CA TRP A 379 17.18 12.85 23.20
C TRP A 379 16.37 13.84 24.03
N GLU A 380 15.92 13.45 25.24
CA GLU A 380 15.31 14.35 26.22
C GLU A 380 16.41 15.28 26.78
N LYS A 381 16.25 16.58 26.57
CA LYS A 381 17.17 17.60 27.10
C LYS A 381 16.47 18.51 28.09
#